data_8cae45c703e7ff6aac5690bbd06eed3a
#
_entry.id   8cae45c703e7ff6aac5690bbd06eed3a
#
_cell.length_a   1.000
_cell.length_b   1.000
_cell.length_c   1.000
_cell.angle_alpha   90.00
_cell.angle_beta   90.00
_cell.angle_gamma   90.00
#
_symmetry.space_group_name_H-M   'P 1'
#
loop_
_entity.id
_entity.type
_entity.pdbx_description
1 polymer ?
#
loop_
_entity_poly.entity_id
_entity_poly.type
_entity_poly.pdbx_seq_one_letter_code
_entity_poly.pdbx_strand_id
1 'polypeptide(L)'
;MTPHLLQIKKMNLNQSLTGHTFEKDLVKQDEILTHLLIITENLAKRLRKEKLKTNSIGITIRLNNFTDLSKQKAIPYTDSTIDIYNVVKELYSILRKKSNLPIRYLMIKFNNLDKNSNTEQLNLFDIAEEKQKQKNNNTIKRNTKKVNIDSAIDSINSILRKQYSKACLYSYT
;
A
#
# COMPACT_ATOMS: atom_id res chain seq x y z
N MET A 1 20.78 -10.57 -19.34
CA MET A 1 19.36 -10.24 -18.99
C MET A 1 19.38 -9.39 -17.74
N THR A 2 19.19 -8.10 -17.87
CA THR A 2 19.21 -7.17 -16.74
C THR A 2 17.85 -7.22 -16.01
N PRO A 3 17.83 -7.36 -14.68
CA PRO A 3 16.58 -7.35 -13.93
C PRO A 3 15.93 -5.96 -14.07
N HIS A 4 14.68 -5.93 -14.50
CA HIS A 4 13.88 -4.71 -14.63
C HIS A 4 13.86 -3.95 -13.31
N LEU A 5 14.51 -2.80 -13.33
CA LEU A 5 14.57 -1.85 -12.22
C LEU A 5 13.17 -1.33 -11.91
N LEU A 6 12.64 -1.71 -10.75
CA LEU A 6 11.63 -0.92 -10.05
C LEU A 6 12.13 0.52 -9.99
N GLN A 7 11.55 1.42 -10.76
CA GLN A 7 11.91 2.84 -10.70
C GLN A 7 11.44 3.40 -9.35
N ILE A 8 12.34 3.29 -8.39
CA ILE A 8 12.19 3.88 -7.07
C ILE A 8 12.54 5.36 -7.21
N LYS A 9 11.54 6.20 -7.46
CA LYS A 9 11.74 7.65 -7.47
C LYS A 9 11.86 8.15 -6.04
N LYS A 10 12.88 8.99 -5.82
CA LYS A 10 13.36 9.58 -4.56
C LYS A 10 12.21 10.11 -3.69
N MET A 11 12.24 9.79 -2.40
CA MET A 11 11.33 10.33 -1.38
C MET A 11 11.55 11.84 -1.23
N ASN A 12 10.51 12.65 -1.50
CA ASN A 12 10.39 13.98 -0.92
C ASN A 12 9.74 13.84 0.45
N LEU A 13 10.09 14.71 1.40
CA LEU A 13 9.60 14.70 2.79
C LEU A 13 8.08 14.55 2.94
N ASN A 14 7.29 14.85 1.89
CA ASN A 14 5.84 14.81 1.91
C ASN A 14 5.20 13.71 1.04
N GLN A 15 5.99 12.94 0.28
CA GLN A 15 5.42 11.96 -0.66
C GLN A 15 6.32 10.73 -0.79
N SER A 16 5.71 9.55 -0.86
CA SER A 16 6.36 8.29 -1.26
C SER A 16 5.59 7.65 -2.40
N LEU A 17 6.26 7.30 -3.48
CA LEU A 17 5.65 6.66 -4.63
C LEU A 17 6.49 5.48 -5.12
N THR A 18 5.81 4.48 -5.65
CA THR A 18 6.41 3.35 -6.36
C THR A 18 5.53 2.96 -7.53
N GLY A 19 6.14 2.78 -8.69
CA GLY A 19 5.45 2.33 -9.89
C GLY A 19 6.22 1.21 -10.58
N HIS A 20 5.53 0.44 -11.40
CA HIS A 20 6.08 -0.66 -12.18
C HIS A 20 5.52 -0.64 -13.60
N THR A 21 6.41 -0.66 -14.60
CA THR A 21 6.07 -0.85 -16.01
C THR A 21 6.22 -2.32 -16.34
N PHE A 22 5.21 -2.90 -16.98
CA PHE A 22 5.20 -4.30 -17.36
C PHE A 22 5.72 -4.49 -18.79
N GLU A 23 6.51 -5.53 -19.03
CA GLU A 23 6.97 -5.90 -20.37
C GLU A 23 5.80 -6.39 -21.22
N LYS A 24 4.88 -7.14 -20.58
CA LYS A 24 3.63 -7.59 -21.18
C LYS A 24 2.49 -6.92 -20.45
N ASP A 25 1.54 -6.38 -21.19
CA ASP A 25 0.39 -5.71 -20.61
C ASP A 25 -0.45 -6.68 -19.79
N LEU A 26 -0.83 -6.27 -18.59
CA LEU A 26 -1.62 -7.09 -17.67
C LEU A 26 -3.10 -7.06 -18.05
N VAL A 27 -3.68 -8.25 -18.18
CA VAL A 27 -5.11 -8.43 -18.47
C VAL A 27 -5.85 -9.08 -17.30
N LYS A 28 -5.21 -10.08 -16.67
CA LYS A 28 -5.83 -10.87 -15.60
C LYS A 28 -5.92 -10.08 -14.31
N GLN A 29 -7.12 -10.07 -13.73
CA GLN A 29 -7.38 -9.32 -12.50
C GLN A 29 -6.52 -9.79 -11.32
N ASP A 30 -6.30 -11.10 -11.18
CA ASP A 30 -5.53 -11.67 -10.08
C ASP A 30 -4.06 -11.25 -10.14
N GLU A 31 -3.48 -11.22 -11.34
CA GLU A 31 -2.12 -10.72 -11.55
C GLU A 31 -2.00 -9.25 -11.16
N ILE A 32 -2.98 -8.42 -11.58
CA ILE A 32 -3.00 -7.00 -11.26
C ILE A 32 -3.12 -6.78 -9.75
N LEU A 33 -4.00 -7.51 -9.06
CA LEU A 33 -4.17 -7.43 -7.61
C LEU A 33 -2.90 -7.88 -6.86
N THR A 34 -2.23 -8.89 -7.36
CA THR A 34 -0.94 -9.36 -6.81
C THR A 34 0.13 -8.29 -6.93
N HIS A 35 0.26 -7.64 -8.09
CA HIS A 35 1.21 -6.53 -8.27
C HIS A 35 0.87 -5.32 -7.39
N LEU A 36 -0.41 -4.97 -7.24
CA LEU A 36 -0.85 -3.91 -6.34
C LEU A 36 -0.50 -4.23 -4.89
N LEU A 37 -0.65 -5.49 -4.46
CA LEU A 37 -0.25 -5.94 -3.12
C LEU A 37 1.27 -5.77 -2.92
N ILE A 38 2.09 -6.25 -3.85
CA ILE A 38 3.55 -6.16 -3.77
C ILE A 38 4.01 -4.68 -3.69
N ILE A 39 3.44 -3.80 -4.50
CA ILE A 39 3.76 -2.37 -4.48
C ILE A 39 3.35 -1.76 -3.14
N THR A 40 2.15 -2.11 -2.64
CA THR A 40 1.63 -1.62 -1.35
C THR A 40 2.52 -2.05 -0.19
N GLU A 41 2.91 -3.33 -0.14
CA GLU A 41 3.81 -3.86 0.90
C GLU A 41 5.16 -3.13 0.92
N ASN A 42 5.75 -2.91 -0.26
CA ASN A 42 7.02 -2.22 -0.37
C ASN A 42 6.93 -0.78 0.15
N LEU A 43 5.83 -0.07 -0.17
CA LEU A 43 5.60 1.29 0.31
C LEU A 43 5.30 1.32 1.81
N ALA A 44 4.42 0.44 2.31
CA ALA A 44 4.10 0.36 3.74
C ALA A 44 5.31 -0.02 4.59
N LYS A 45 6.14 -0.97 4.12
CA LYS A 45 7.41 -1.32 4.78
C LYS A 45 8.35 -0.12 4.88
N ARG A 46 8.37 0.73 3.85
CA ARG A 46 9.16 1.97 3.83
C ARG A 46 8.63 2.99 4.84
N LEU A 47 7.29 3.19 4.92
CA LEU A 47 6.68 4.06 5.92
C LEU A 47 7.10 3.63 7.34
N ARG A 48 6.95 2.34 7.66
CA ARG A 48 7.34 1.81 8.98
C ARG A 48 8.82 1.99 9.27
N LYS A 49 9.70 1.75 8.28
CA LYS A 49 11.15 1.97 8.43
C LYS A 49 11.49 3.42 8.78
N GLU A 50 10.81 4.36 8.15
CA GLU A 50 11.02 5.81 8.34
C GLU A 50 10.16 6.38 9.49
N LYS A 51 9.37 5.52 10.18
CA LYS A 51 8.41 5.91 11.24
C LYS A 51 7.42 6.98 10.75
N LEU A 52 6.95 6.84 9.52
CA LEU A 52 5.99 7.73 8.87
C LEU A 52 4.63 7.05 8.76
N LYS A 53 3.57 7.86 8.79
CA LYS A 53 2.21 7.46 8.45
C LYS A 53 1.70 8.32 7.29
N THR A 54 0.79 7.77 6.50
CA THR A 54 0.13 8.48 5.40
C THR A 54 -1.34 8.69 5.69
N ASN A 55 -1.90 9.83 5.26
CA ASN A 55 -3.34 10.07 5.29
C ASN A 55 -3.97 10.20 3.91
N SER A 56 -3.19 9.99 2.84
CA SER A 56 -3.73 10.07 1.48
C SER A 56 -3.05 9.07 0.56
N ILE A 57 -3.84 8.23 -0.09
CA ILE A 57 -3.40 7.18 -1.01
C ILE A 57 -3.94 7.49 -2.39
N GLY A 58 -3.05 7.49 -3.37
CA GLY A 58 -3.39 7.60 -4.79
C GLY A 58 -2.93 6.38 -5.57
N ILE A 59 -3.71 6.00 -6.59
CA ILE A 59 -3.35 5.00 -7.59
C ILE A 59 -3.39 5.63 -8.97
N THR A 60 -2.42 5.29 -9.81
CA THR A 60 -2.41 5.63 -11.23
C THR A 60 -2.20 4.37 -12.04
N ILE A 61 -3.03 4.19 -13.06
CA ILE A 61 -3.00 3.08 -14.00
C ILE A 61 -2.79 3.68 -15.37
N ARG A 62 -1.75 3.23 -16.10
CA ARG A 62 -1.60 3.52 -17.52
C ARG A 62 -2.04 2.33 -18.33
N LEU A 63 -2.97 2.55 -19.22
CA LEU A 63 -3.49 1.55 -20.14
C LEU A 63 -2.54 1.35 -21.32
N ASN A 64 -2.75 0.30 -22.12
CA ASN A 64 -1.95 -0.01 -23.30
C ASN A 64 -2.03 1.05 -24.41
N ASN A 65 -3.11 1.83 -24.44
CA ASN A 65 -3.28 2.99 -25.34
C ASN A 65 -2.65 4.28 -24.77
N PHE A 66 -1.80 4.17 -23.73
CA PHE A 66 -1.14 5.29 -23.04
C PHE A 66 -2.07 6.27 -22.32
N THR A 67 -3.34 5.94 -22.16
CA THR A 67 -4.27 6.72 -21.32
C THR A 67 -3.97 6.49 -19.86
N ASP A 68 -3.83 7.57 -19.08
CA ASP A 68 -3.64 7.51 -17.63
C ASP A 68 -4.98 7.70 -16.92
N LEU A 69 -5.30 6.75 -16.06
CA LEU A 69 -6.41 6.83 -15.10
C LEU A 69 -5.85 6.96 -13.70
N SER A 70 -6.25 7.99 -12.98
CA SER A 70 -5.80 8.19 -11.61
C SER A 70 -6.96 8.50 -10.66
N LYS A 71 -6.80 8.08 -9.41
CA LYS A 71 -7.70 8.40 -8.31
C LYS A 71 -6.94 8.41 -6.99
N GLN A 72 -7.37 9.29 -6.08
CA GLN A 72 -6.86 9.32 -4.71
C GLN A 72 -7.99 9.41 -3.70
N LYS A 73 -7.69 9.00 -2.46
CA LYS A 73 -8.60 9.03 -1.32
C LYS A 73 -7.84 9.46 -0.07
N ALA A 74 -8.44 10.36 0.69
CA ALA A 74 -7.98 10.68 2.04
C ALA A 74 -8.48 9.60 3.01
N ILE A 75 -7.65 9.27 3.99
CA ILE A 75 -7.89 8.25 5.02
C ILE A 75 -7.34 8.74 6.35
N PRO A 76 -7.71 8.15 7.48
CA PRO A 76 -6.99 8.36 8.73
C PRO A 76 -5.51 7.99 8.59
N TYR A 77 -4.63 8.66 9.34
CA TYR A 77 -3.20 8.36 9.32
C TYR A 77 -2.93 6.88 9.62
N THR A 78 -2.25 6.18 8.72
CA THR A 78 -1.93 4.76 8.87
C THR A 78 -0.61 4.40 8.22
N ASP A 79 0.04 3.35 8.73
CA ASP A 79 1.18 2.63 8.14
C ASP A 79 0.85 1.13 8.00
N SER A 80 -0.41 0.75 8.30
CA SER A 80 -0.91 -0.63 8.18
C SER A 80 -1.03 -1.05 6.72
N THR A 81 -0.32 -2.09 6.32
CA THR A 81 -0.37 -2.67 4.97
C THR A 81 -1.79 -3.08 4.59
N ILE A 82 -2.54 -3.67 5.53
CA ILE A 82 -3.91 -4.18 5.29
C ILE A 82 -4.87 -3.03 5.00
N ASP A 83 -4.82 -1.97 5.82
CA ASP A 83 -5.72 -0.82 5.64
C ASP A 83 -5.43 -0.11 4.32
N ILE A 84 -4.14 0.10 4.02
CA ILE A 84 -3.69 0.71 2.76
C ILE A 84 -4.12 -0.14 1.56
N TYR A 85 -3.91 -1.47 1.60
CA TYR A 85 -4.27 -2.35 0.50
C TYR A 85 -5.77 -2.42 0.24
N ASN A 86 -6.60 -2.36 1.28
CA ASN A 86 -8.06 -2.29 1.13
C ASN A 86 -8.48 -1.03 0.37
N VAL A 87 -7.87 0.12 0.69
CA VAL A 87 -8.11 1.38 -0.03
C VAL A 87 -7.62 1.29 -1.48
N VAL A 88 -6.43 0.72 -1.72
CA VAL A 88 -5.88 0.51 -3.07
C VAL A 88 -6.82 -0.36 -3.92
N LYS A 89 -7.37 -1.46 -3.37
CA LYS A 89 -8.35 -2.30 -4.06
C LYS A 89 -9.63 -1.54 -4.40
N GLU A 90 -10.13 -0.73 -3.47
CA GLU A 90 -11.30 0.11 -3.71
C GLU A 90 -11.06 1.09 -4.85
N LEU A 91 -9.94 1.83 -4.81
CA LEU A 91 -9.58 2.78 -5.85
C LEU A 91 -9.36 2.10 -7.21
N TYR A 92 -8.71 0.93 -7.23
CA TYR A 92 -8.53 0.12 -8.43
C TYR A 92 -9.89 -0.27 -9.02
N SER A 93 -10.83 -0.76 -8.22
CA SER A 93 -12.15 -1.17 -8.69
C SER A 93 -12.93 -0.01 -9.33
N ILE A 94 -12.80 1.20 -8.78
CA ILE A 94 -13.40 2.41 -9.35
C ILE A 94 -12.79 2.75 -10.72
N LEU A 95 -11.46 2.67 -10.85
CA LEU A 95 -10.77 2.94 -12.11
C LEU A 95 -11.09 1.89 -13.17
N ARG A 96 -11.19 0.61 -12.76
CA ARG A 96 -11.50 -0.49 -13.67
C ARG A 96 -12.90 -0.41 -14.27
N LYS A 97 -13.87 0.19 -13.56
CA LYS A 97 -15.20 0.48 -14.10
C LYS A 97 -15.16 1.47 -15.28
N LYS A 98 -14.13 2.30 -15.37
CA LYS A 98 -13.98 3.28 -16.46
C LYS A 98 -13.39 2.68 -17.74
N SER A 99 -12.55 1.64 -17.61
CA SER A 99 -11.92 0.98 -18.76
C SER A 99 -11.42 -0.41 -18.37
N ASN A 100 -11.67 -1.37 -19.27
CA ASN A 100 -11.19 -2.75 -19.15
C ASN A 100 -9.97 -3.04 -20.04
N LEU A 101 -9.34 -2.02 -20.62
CA LEU A 101 -8.16 -2.19 -21.44
C LEU A 101 -6.99 -2.78 -20.63
N PRO A 102 -6.06 -3.48 -21.29
CA PRO A 102 -4.85 -4.00 -20.66
C PRO A 102 -4.04 -2.90 -19.98
N ILE A 103 -3.38 -3.24 -18.86
CA ILE A 103 -2.60 -2.31 -18.04
C ILE A 103 -1.12 -2.47 -18.35
N ARG A 104 -0.48 -1.37 -18.74
CA ARG A 104 0.96 -1.29 -19.02
C ARG A 104 1.77 -0.82 -17.84
N TYR A 105 1.18 0.00 -16.94
CA TYR A 105 1.88 0.58 -15.81
C TYR A 105 0.95 0.75 -14.62
N LEU A 106 1.46 0.45 -13.43
CA LEU A 106 0.80 0.67 -12.15
C LEU A 106 1.68 1.53 -11.28
N MET A 107 1.09 2.52 -10.59
CA MET A 107 1.76 3.34 -9.60
C MET A 107 0.86 3.55 -8.39
N ILE A 108 1.45 3.42 -7.21
CA ILE A 108 0.82 3.81 -5.94
C ILE A 108 1.63 4.96 -5.36
N LYS A 109 0.93 5.96 -4.85
CA LYS A 109 1.49 7.18 -4.27
C LYS A 109 0.88 7.41 -2.91
N PHE A 110 1.72 7.65 -1.91
CA PHE A 110 1.33 8.12 -0.59
C PHE A 110 1.66 9.61 -0.47
N ASN A 111 0.72 10.39 0.01
CA ASN A 111 0.88 11.83 0.24
C ASN A 111 0.65 12.14 1.71
N ASN A 112 1.02 13.38 2.10
CA ASN A 112 0.87 13.89 3.45
C ASN A 112 1.49 12.92 4.48
N LEU A 113 2.78 12.67 4.32
CA LEU A 113 3.53 11.82 5.25
C LEU A 113 3.85 12.61 6.51
N ASP A 114 3.54 12.03 7.67
CA ASP A 114 3.81 12.64 8.98
C ASP A 114 4.50 11.65 9.91
N LYS A 115 5.47 12.16 10.70
CA LYS A 115 6.15 11.44 11.78
C LYS A 115 5.38 11.49 13.10
N ASN A 116 4.63 12.56 13.32
CA ASN A 116 4.02 12.89 14.60
C ASN A 116 2.52 12.61 14.66
N SER A 117 2.00 11.81 13.75
CA SER A 117 0.56 11.52 13.65
C SER A 117 -0.03 10.74 14.84
N ASN A 118 0.59 10.83 16.02
CA ASN A 118 -0.05 10.49 17.30
C ASN A 118 -1.01 11.57 17.79
N THR A 119 -1.01 12.74 17.18
CA THR A 119 -2.09 13.72 17.33
C THR A 119 -3.22 13.29 16.39
N GLU A 120 -4.05 12.34 16.83
CA GLU A 120 -5.44 12.37 16.45
C GLU A 120 -5.90 13.80 16.71
N GLN A 121 -6.21 14.53 15.65
CA GLN A 121 -6.97 15.77 15.79
C GLN A 121 -8.33 15.31 16.30
N LEU A 122 -8.43 15.20 17.62
CA LEU A 122 -9.67 14.91 18.32
C LEU A 122 -10.65 16.00 17.92
N ASN A 123 -11.57 15.70 17.02
CA ASN A 123 -12.70 16.56 16.76
C ASN A 123 -13.36 16.82 18.12
N LEU A 124 -13.58 18.08 18.44
CA LEU A 124 -14.17 18.48 19.72
C LEU A 124 -15.51 17.75 20.01
N PHE A 125 -16.14 17.25 18.96
CA PHE A 125 -17.37 16.44 19.01
C PHE A 125 -17.12 14.99 19.46
N ASP A 126 -15.96 14.39 19.15
CA ASP A 126 -15.63 13.01 19.56
C ASP A 126 -15.35 12.93 21.07
N ILE A 127 -14.86 14.03 21.67
CA ILE A 127 -14.62 14.12 23.12
C ILE A 127 -15.94 14.05 23.92
N ALA A 128 -17.04 14.52 23.35
CA ALA A 128 -18.36 14.45 23.99
C ALA A 128 -18.94 13.04 24.00
N GLU A 129 -18.66 12.23 22.96
CA GLU A 129 -19.14 10.85 22.84
C GLU A 129 -18.27 9.85 23.63
N GLU A 130 -16.95 10.09 23.74
CA GLU A 130 -16.04 9.20 24.49
C GLU A 130 -16.30 9.20 25.99
N LYS A 131 -16.77 10.33 26.57
CA LYS A 131 -17.19 10.37 28.00
C LYS A 131 -18.36 9.43 28.32
N GLN A 132 -19.13 9.02 27.33
CA GLN A 132 -20.19 8.03 27.50
C GLN A 132 -19.77 6.58 27.24
N LYS A 133 -18.66 6.35 26.50
CA LYS A 133 -18.18 4.98 26.14
C LYS A 133 -17.08 4.41 27.05
N GLN A 134 -16.56 5.15 28.03
CA GLN A 134 -15.56 4.66 28.98
C GLN A 134 -16.05 3.58 29.96
N LYS A 135 -17.28 3.08 29.82
CA LYS A 135 -17.78 1.94 30.61
C LYS A 135 -17.56 0.55 30.00
N ASN A 136 -16.96 0.43 28.82
CA ASN A 136 -16.69 -0.88 28.21
C ASN A 136 -15.20 -1.04 27.81
N ASN A 137 -14.41 -1.46 28.79
CA ASN A 137 -13.00 -1.81 28.70
C ASN A 137 -12.76 -3.09 27.89
N ASN A 138 -12.75 -3.04 26.56
CA ASN A 138 -12.24 -4.19 25.77
C ASN A 138 -11.57 -3.83 24.43
N THR A 139 -11.30 -2.56 24.15
CA THR A 139 -10.79 -2.14 22.83
C THR A 139 -9.25 -2.04 22.77
N ILE A 140 -8.55 -1.99 23.90
CA ILE A 140 -7.08 -1.82 23.94
C ILE A 140 -6.32 -3.07 23.45
N LYS A 141 -6.90 -4.26 23.56
CA LYS A 141 -6.26 -5.51 23.12
C LYS A 141 -6.26 -5.73 21.59
N ARG A 142 -7.03 -4.96 20.80
CA ARG A 142 -7.11 -5.15 19.33
C ARG A 142 -6.01 -4.44 18.55
N ASN A 143 -5.53 -3.29 19.02
CA ASN A 143 -4.52 -2.51 18.29
C ASN A 143 -3.10 -3.09 18.41
N THR A 144 -2.74 -3.65 19.58
CA THR A 144 -1.46 -4.36 19.77
C THR A 144 -1.36 -5.62 18.92
N LYS A 145 -2.49 -6.34 18.72
CA LYS A 145 -2.50 -7.53 17.84
C LYS A 145 -2.28 -7.17 16.36
N LYS A 146 -2.79 -6.03 15.90
CA LYS A 146 -2.67 -5.61 14.49
C LYS A 146 -1.22 -5.24 14.12
N VAL A 147 -0.52 -4.53 15.00
CA VAL A 147 0.91 -4.18 14.81
C VAL A 147 1.80 -5.44 14.77
N ASN A 148 1.50 -6.44 15.63
CA ASN A 148 2.23 -7.71 15.61
C ASN A 148 1.99 -8.54 14.35
N ILE A 149 0.80 -8.45 13.74
CA ILE A 149 0.47 -9.15 12.50
C ILE A 149 1.25 -8.55 11.32
N ASP A 150 1.32 -7.23 11.20
CA ASP A 150 2.06 -6.57 10.12
C ASP A 150 3.56 -6.88 10.18
N SER A 151 4.16 -6.89 11.38
CA SER A 151 5.57 -7.30 11.56
C SER A 151 5.80 -8.78 11.24
N ALA A 152 4.85 -9.65 11.57
CA ALA A 152 4.92 -11.07 11.24
C ALA A 152 4.82 -11.29 9.73
N ILE A 153 3.94 -10.57 9.05
CA ILE A 153 3.81 -10.61 7.58
C ILE A 153 5.13 -10.16 6.91
N ASP A 154 5.75 -9.07 7.39
CA ASP A 154 7.04 -8.60 6.87
C ASP A 154 8.15 -9.67 7.03
N SER A 155 8.15 -10.39 8.15
CA SER A 155 9.11 -11.45 8.43
C SER A 155 8.89 -12.66 7.51
N ILE A 156 7.64 -13.12 7.35
CA ILE A 156 7.27 -14.24 6.47
C ILE A 156 7.61 -13.92 5.02
N ASN A 157 7.28 -12.72 4.54
CA ASN A 157 7.58 -12.29 3.17
C ASN A 157 9.09 -12.21 2.91
N SER A 158 9.89 -11.84 3.91
CA SER A 158 11.35 -11.85 3.77
C SER A 158 11.92 -13.26 3.61
N ILE A 159 11.34 -14.24 4.30
CA ILE A 159 11.73 -15.65 4.23
C ILE A 159 11.32 -16.25 2.88
N LEU A 160 10.09 -16.00 2.45
CA LEU A 160 9.58 -16.47 1.16
C LEU A 160 10.42 -15.93 -0.01
N ARG A 161 10.78 -14.64 0.00
CA ARG A 161 11.65 -14.05 -1.04
C ARG A 161 13.02 -14.71 -1.10
N LYS A 162 13.61 -15.07 0.06
CA LYS A 162 14.89 -15.79 0.10
C LYS A 162 14.76 -17.21 -0.49
N GLN A 163 13.64 -17.89 -0.26
CA GLN A 163 13.40 -19.24 -0.82
C GLN A 163 13.15 -19.21 -2.33
N TYR A 164 12.34 -18.28 -2.81
CA TYR A 164 12.07 -18.13 -4.26
C TYR A 164 13.28 -17.63 -5.04
N SER A 165 14.12 -16.77 -4.46
CA SER A 165 15.41 -16.38 -5.05
C SER A 165 16.38 -17.55 -5.21
N LYS A 166 16.38 -18.52 -4.29
CA LYS A 166 17.16 -19.75 -4.42
C LYS A 166 16.58 -20.71 -5.47
N ALA A 167 15.26 -20.84 -5.55
CA ALA A 167 14.62 -21.74 -6.52
C ALA A 167 14.85 -21.30 -7.98
N CYS A 168 14.92 -20.00 -8.25
CA CYS A 168 15.27 -19.49 -9.58
C CYS A 168 16.72 -19.77 -10.01
N LEU A 169 17.63 -19.99 -9.06
CA LEU A 169 19.04 -20.30 -9.38
C LEU A 169 19.28 -21.77 -9.74
N TYR A 170 18.34 -22.68 -9.38
CA TYR A 170 18.47 -24.11 -9.65
C TYR A 170 17.69 -24.59 -10.90
N SER A 171 16.98 -23.72 -11.61
CA SER A 171 16.26 -24.07 -12.84
C SER A 171 17.05 -23.79 -14.14
N TYR A 172 18.36 -23.51 -14.05
CA TYR A 172 19.27 -23.30 -15.18
C TYR A 172 20.54 -24.14 -15.05
N THR A 173 20.41 -25.41 -14.73
CA THR A 173 21.47 -26.43 -14.97
C THR A 173 20.90 -27.59 -15.72
#